data_a6ed324f6749d6a4e158a9624bb7958b
#
_entry.id   a6ed324f6749d6a4e158a9624bb7958b
#
_cell.length_a   1.000
_cell.length_b   1.000
_cell.length_c   1.000
_cell.angle_alpha   90.00
_cell.angle_beta   90.00
_cell.angle_gamma   90.00
#
_symmetry.space_group_name_H-M   'P 1'
#
loop_
_entity.id
_entity.type
_entity.pdbx_description
1 polymer ?
#
loop_
_entity_poly.entity_id
_entity_poly.type
_entity_poly.pdbx_seq_one_letter_code
_entity_poly.pdbx_strand_id
1 'polypeptide(L)'
;LPIWPEAASGNPPMKLNRQHLPLLATAVARPSYDPAQLRQGIVHIGVGGFHRAHQAAYTDALMNRGEALDWAICGAGLRSDDRAMHDALAAQDYLYTLYELGDQPDTEVRVIGAISGMLLAEDGAEALLEKLAEPAIRIVSLTITEGGYCIDDGSGEFLAELPLVRHDLANPRTPRGVFGFLCEALRRRRDTGVPAFTVMSCDNLPHNGEVARKALLAFAERLDPGLARWIATHVSFPNAMVDRITPMTSPAHRRQLAQRHDVEDAWPVVCEPFVQWVLEDRFSAGRPAWEKVGVQFTDDVTPYEEMKIGLLNGSHLALTYLGFLRGYRFVHETLGDPLLRRYVRAFMDRDVAPLLAPVPGIDLERYKDSLVERFANRAIADQLERVCSDGSSKFPKFIVPTANRLIAAGRPLERVALVVAAWALYLGGVDEHGERYPIPDPRAAECQALVAERHGLGRRLLGVETVFGPAIPASAAFVEAFERLYDSLRRHGVSETLRQVLGE
;
A
#
# COMPACT_ATOMS: atom_id res chain seq x y z
N LEU A 1 -10.27 17.47 -15.22
CA LEU A 1 -11.31 16.98 -14.30
C LEU A 1 -12.56 16.68 -15.13
N PRO A 2 -13.15 15.49 -15.06
CA PRO A 2 -14.42 15.23 -15.74
C PRO A 2 -15.50 16.16 -15.16
N ILE A 3 -16.11 16.96 -16.03
CA ILE A 3 -17.25 17.83 -15.69
C ILE A 3 -18.47 16.92 -15.66
N TRP A 4 -18.87 16.49 -14.47
CA TRP A 4 -20.12 15.78 -14.24
C TRP A 4 -21.23 16.82 -14.02
N PRO A 5 -22.47 16.59 -14.49
CA PRO A 5 -23.55 17.55 -14.30
C PRO A 5 -23.86 17.76 -12.80
N GLU A 6 -24.02 19.02 -12.42
CA GLU A 6 -24.44 19.45 -11.09
C GLU A 6 -25.89 19.01 -10.80
N ALA A 7 -26.02 18.03 -9.90
CA ALA A 7 -27.29 17.81 -9.22
C ALA A 7 -27.16 18.38 -7.80
N ALA A 8 -27.43 19.66 -7.62
CA ALA A 8 -27.50 20.25 -6.28
C ALA A 8 -28.86 19.93 -5.69
N SER A 9 -28.89 19.15 -4.60
CA SER A 9 -30.02 19.18 -3.67
C SER A 9 -30.02 20.56 -2.99
N GLY A 10 -31.16 21.21 -2.85
CA GLY A 10 -31.26 22.57 -2.30
C GLY A 10 -31.01 22.69 -0.79
N ASN A 11 -30.62 21.62 -0.09
CA ASN A 11 -30.37 21.59 1.34
C ASN A 11 -28.85 21.71 1.65
N PRO A 12 -28.46 22.39 2.75
CA PRO A 12 -27.08 22.36 3.19
C PRO A 12 -26.66 20.93 3.56
N PRO A 13 -25.42 20.51 3.24
CA PRO A 13 -24.93 19.17 3.54
C PRO A 13 -24.96 18.93 5.05
N MET A 14 -25.34 17.71 5.44
CA MET A 14 -25.47 17.31 6.83
C MET A 14 -24.14 16.84 7.40
N LYS A 15 -23.73 17.39 8.55
CA LYS A 15 -22.52 16.95 9.24
C LYS A 15 -22.63 15.49 9.66
N LEU A 16 -21.62 14.70 9.31
CA LEU A 16 -21.56 13.30 9.68
C LEU A 16 -21.28 13.15 11.18
N ASN A 17 -22.20 12.51 11.90
CA ASN A 17 -22.05 12.05 13.28
C ASN A 17 -23.14 11.03 13.60
N ARG A 18 -23.11 10.40 14.77
CA ARG A 18 -24.09 9.38 15.17
C ARG A 18 -25.53 9.93 15.25
N GLN A 19 -25.71 11.18 15.67
CA GLN A 19 -27.03 11.80 15.78
C GLN A 19 -27.68 11.97 14.40
N HIS A 20 -26.91 12.32 13.39
CA HIS A 20 -27.37 12.56 12.04
C HIS A 20 -27.42 11.29 11.17
N LEU A 21 -26.76 10.22 11.59
CA LEU A 21 -26.69 8.97 10.82
C LEU A 21 -28.05 8.46 10.33
N PRO A 22 -29.15 8.46 11.13
CA PRO A 22 -30.45 8.04 10.66
C PRO A 22 -31.11 8.97 9.63
N LEU A 23 -30.63 10.21 9.52
CA LEU A 23 -31.20 11.27 8.68
C LEU A 23 -30.52 11.36 7.31
N LEU A 24 -29.41 10.65 7.11
CA LEU A 24 -28.69 10.66 5.83
C LEU A 24 -29.57 10.12 4.70
N ALA A 25 -29.34 10.62 3.48
CA ALA A 25 -30.04 10.17 2.28
C ALA A 25 -29.96 8.65 2.12
N THR A 26 -31.03 8.03 1.59
CA THR A 26 -31.09 6.56 1.39
C THR A 26 -30.02 6.01 0.45
N ALA A 27 -29.50 6.86 -0.45
CA ALA A 27 -28.38 6.53 -1.33
C ALA A 27 -27.04 6.37 -0.59
N VAL A 28 -26.92 6.83 0.66
CA VAL A 28 -25.74 6.65 1.51
C VAL A 28 -25.98 5.44 2.40
N ALA A 29 -25.27 4.36 2.13
CA ALA A 29 -25.33 3.18 2.98
C ALA A 29 -24.74 3.49 4.37
N ARG A 30 -25.35 2.97 5.42
CA ARG A 30 -24.99 3.27 6.81
C ARG A 30 -24.92 1.98 7.64
N PRO A 31 -24.16 1.98 8.75
CA PRO A 31 -24.11 0.85 9.66
C PRO A 31 -25.51 0.40 10.09
N SER A 32 -25.75 -0.91 10.01
CA SER A 32 -26.97 -1.56 10.52
C SER A 32 -26.88 -1.86 12.03
N TYR A 33 -25.71 -1.72 12.61
CA TYR A 33 -25.43 -1.87 14.04
C TYR A 33 -25.33 -0.49 14.72
N ASP A 34 -25.38 -0.47 16.04
CA ASP A 34 -25.15 0.76 16.82
C ASP A 34 -23.64 0.93 17.13
N PRO A 35 -22.97 1.92 16.52
CA PRO A 35 -21.53 2.13 16.77
C PRO A 35 -21.20 2.48 18.24
N ALA A 36 -22.17 2.94 19.02
CA ALA A 36 -21.98 3.26 20.44
C ALA A 36 -21.85 2.01 21.34
N GLN A 37 -22.29 0.84 20.86
CA GLN A 37 -22.29 -0.41 21.63
C GLN A 37 -21.10 -1.32 21.29
N LEU A 38 -20.24 -0.88 20.38
CA LEU A 38 -19.08 -1.65 19.97
C LEU A 38 -18.04 -1.79 21.10
N ARG A 39 -17.40 -2.95 21.15
CA ARG A 39 -16.24 -3.19 22.03
C ARG A 39 -14.96 -3.37 21.21
N GLN A 40 -13.91 -2.75 21.67
CA GLN A 40 -12.61 -2.77 20.96
C GLN A 40 -11.91 -4.10 21.16
N GLY A 41 -11.58 -4.78 20.07
CA GLY A 41 -10.81 -6.01 20.02
C GLY A 41 -9.50 -5.86 19.24
N ILE A 42 -9.37 -4.76 18.50
CA ILE A 42 -8.22 -4.44 17.64
C ILE A 42 -7.67 -3.06 18.02
N VAL A 43 -6.35 -2.95 18.14
CA VAL A 43 -5.66 -1.67 18.05
C VAL A 43 -4.98 -1.59 16.68
N HIS A 44 -5.17 -0.47 15.97
CA HIS A 44 -4.50 -0.24 14.70
C HIS A 44 -3.55 0.95 14.79
N ILE A 45 -2.26 0.72 14.53
CA ILE A 45 -1.24 1.76 14.51
C ILE A 45 -1.02 2.23 13.06
N GLY A 46 -1.20 3.54 12.84
CA GLY A 46 -1.07 4.15 11.52
C GLY A 46 -2.39 4.28 10.78
N VAL A 47 -3.42 4.86 11.41
CA VAL A 47 -4.73 5.08 10.81
C VAL A 47 -4.61 6.01 9.60
N GLY A 48 -4.53 5.41 8.40
CA GLY A 48 -4.41 6.14 7.13
C GLY A 48 -5.61 5.90 6.21
N GLY A 49 -5.51 6.43 4.99
CA GLY A 49 -6.52 6.19 3.94
C GLY A 49 -6.66 4.70 3.65
N PHE A 50 -5.53 4.01 3.45
CA PHE A 50 -5.54 2.57 3.14
C PHE A 50 -6.21 1.73 4.22
N HIS A 51 -5.82 1.90 5.49
CA HIS A 51 -6.46 1.17 6.60
C HIS A 51 -7.96 1.36 6.63
N ARG A 52 -8.42 2.62 6.50
CA ARG A 52 -9.85 2.98 6.52
C ARG A 52 -10.63 2.42 5.33
N ALA A 53 -9.98 2.31 4.16
CA ALA A 53 -10.57 1.73 2.96
C ALA A 53 -10.45 0.19 2.89
N HIS A 54 -9.66 -0.43 3.74
CA HIS A 54 -9.35 -1.86 3.69
C HIS A 54 -9.79 -2.61 4.96
N GLN A 55 -8.93 -2.77 5.97
CA GLN A 55 -9.25 -3.54 7.18
C GLN A 55 -10.51 -3.02 7.88
N ALA A 56 -10.65 -1.70 8.04
CA ALA A 56 -11.81 -1.13 8.69
C ALA A 56 -13.10 -1.37 7.88
N ALA A 57 -13.02 -1.30 6.55
CA ALA A 57 -14.16 -1.59 5.67
C ALA A 57 -14.59 -3.07 5.72
N TYR A 58 -13.65 -4.03 5.76
CA TYR A 58 -13.97 -5.45 5.96
C TYR A 58 -14.57 -5.72 7.34
N THR A 59 -14.04 -5.07 8.38
CA THR A 59 -14.57 -5.22 9.74
C THR A 59 -15.98 -4.64 9.86
N ASP A 60 -16.23 -3.47 9.28
CA ASP A 60 -17.55 -2.85 9.18
C ASP A 60 -18.56 -3.74 8.42
N ALA A 61 -18.12 -4.33 7.30
CA ALA A 61 -18.97 -5.24 6.53
C ALA A 61 -19.39 -6.47 7.36
N LEU A 62 -18.50 -6.99 8.20
CA LEU A 62 -18.80 -8.10 9.10
C LEU A 62 -19.76 -7.67 10.24
N MET A 63 -19.56 -6.47 10.81
CA MET A 63 -20.45 -5.87 11.82
C MET A 63 -21.86 -5.63 11.27
N ASN A 64 -21.98 -5.23 9.99
CA ASN A 64 -23.27 -5.09 9.31
C ASN A 64 -24.04 -6.43 9.14
N ARG A 65 -23.38 -7.55 9.35
CA ARG A 65 -24.02 -8.89 9.45
C ARG A 65 -24.45 -9.25 10.87
N GLY A 66 -24.26 -8.35 11.84
CA GLY A 66 -24.50 -8.61 13.27
C GLY A 66 -23.40 -9.43 13.94
N GLU A 67 -22.23 -9.55 13.32
CA GLU A 67 -21.10 -10.33 13.81
C GLU A 67 -19.93 -9.41 14.21
N ALA A 68 -18.98 -9.91 15.00
CA ALA A 68 -17.74 -9.20 15.37
C ALA A 68 -17.93 -7.82 16.05
N LEU A 69 -19.03 -7.61 16.78
CA LEU A 69 -19.30 -6.34 17.49
C LEU A 69 -18.32 -6.11 18.67
N ASP A 70 -17.56 -7.13 19.04
CA ASP A 70 -16.47 -7.09 20.04
C ASP A 70 -15.07 -7.00 19.40
N TRP A 71 -15.02 -6.61 18.10
CA TRP A 71 -13.79 -6.45 17.33
C TRP A 71 -13.65 -5.05 16.72
N ALA A 72 -14.28 -4.05 17.36
CA ALA A 72 -14.09 -2.68 16.93
C ALA A 72 -12.61 -2.25 17.03
N ILE A 73 -12.27 -1.26 16.25
CA ILE A 73 -10.91 -0.79 16.11
C ILE A 73 -10.70 0.46 16.96
N CYS A 74 -9.68 0.43 17.83
CA CYS A 74 -9.08 1.62 18.42
C CYS A 74 -7.91 2.04 17.55
N GLY A 75 -7.98 3.18 16.90
CA GLY A 75 -6.86 3.78 16.16
C GLY A 75 -5.75 4.23 17.11
N ALA A 76 -4.51 4.21 16.63
CA ALA A 76 -3.36 4.75 17.34
C ALA A 76 -2.49 5.60 16.40
N GLY A 77 -2.34 6.88 16.72
CA GLY A 77 -1.47 7.82 16.02
C GLY A 77 -0.18 8.02 16.81
N LEU A 78 0.97 7.78 16.16
CA LEU A 78 2.29 7.97 16.79
C LEU A 78 3.00 9.23 16.32
N ARG A 79 2.45 9.91 15.31
CA ARG A 79 3.05 11.09 14.68
C ARG A 79 2.22 12.33 14.99
N SER A 80 2.87 13.49 15.05
CA SER A 80 2.17 14.77 15.22
C SER A 80 1.18 15.07 14.09
N ASP A 81 1.44 14.58 12.88
CA ASP A 81 0.56 14.75 11.72
C ASP A 81 -0.80 14.02 11.88
N ASP A 82 -0.88 13.05 12.79
CA ASP A 82 -2.10 12.29 13.05
C ASP A 82 -3.18 13.12 13.77
N ARG A 83 -2.80 14.24 14.43
CA ARG A 83 -3.69 15.11 15.19
C ARG A 83 -4.87 15.63 14.38
N ALA A 84 -4.62 16.16 13.18
CA ALA A 84 -5.67 16.75 12.36
C ALA A 84 -6.75 15.73 11.96
N MET A 85 -6.33 14.52 11.63
CA MET A 85 -7.26 13.42 11.31
C MET A 85 -8.01 12.95 12.56
N HIS A 86 -7.30 12.78 13.69
CA HIS A 86 -7.91 12.42 14.97
C HIS A 86 -9.03 13.38 15.33
N ASP A 87 -8.78 14.70 15.32
CA ASP A 87 -9.74 15.71 15.72
C ASP A 87 -10.96 15.75 14.77
N ALA A 88 -10.72 15.58 13.47
CA ALA A 88 -11.80 15.49 12.48
C ALA A 88 -12.68 14.25 12.72
N LEU A 89 -12.09 13.08 12.93
CA LEU A 89 -12.81 11.84 13.18
C LEU A 89 -13.52 11.86 14.54
N ALA A 90 -12.88 12.40 15.58
CA ALA A 90 -13.49 12.54 16.91
C ALA A 90 -14.74 13.43 16.89
N ALA A 91 -14.72 14.54 16.12
CA ALA A 91 -15.86 15.41 15.92
C ALA A 91 -17.03 14.74 15.18
N GLN A 92 -16.77 13.61 14.52
CA GLN A 92 -17.73 12.78 13.77
C GLN A 92 -18.06 11.45 14.48
N ASP A 93 -17.81 11.33 15.78
CA ASP A 93 -17.95 10.07 16.52
C ASP A 93 -17.18 8.91 15.91
N TYR A 94 -16.03 9.19 15.27
CA TYR A 94 -15.16 8.29 14.49
C TYR A 94 -15.82 7.66 13.26
N LEU A 95 -16.97 8.13 12.83
CA LEU A 95 -17.60 7.79 11.56
C LEU A 95 -16.88 8.50 10.41
N TYR A 96 -16.83 7.87 9.27
CA TYR A 96 -16.35 8.50 8.03
C TYR A 96 -17.00 7.83 6.82
N THR A 97 -17.01 8.53 5.69
CA THR A 97 -17.51 7.98 4.44
C THR A 97 -16.41 7.28 3.67
N LEU A 98 -16.71 6.09 3.18
CA LEU A 98 -15.98 5.39 2.15
C LEU A 98 -16.64 5.69 0.81
N TYR A 99 -15.87 6.34 -0.08
CA TYR A 99 -16.34 6.81 -1.37
C TYR A 99 -15.65 5.97 -2.45
N GLU A 100 -16.36 4.96 -2.98
CA GLU A 100 -15.84 4.04 -4.00
C GLU A 100 -16.05 4.66 -5.38
N LEU A 101 -14.96 5.00 -6.06
CA LEU A 101 -14.97 5.62 -7.38
C LEU A 101 -14.85 4.56 -8.47
N GLY A 102 -15.95 4.17 -9.06
CA GLY A 102 -16.03 3.33 -10.26
C GLY A 102 -16.27 4.17 -11.53
N ASP A 103 -16.10 3.55 -12.72
CA ASP A 103 -16.42 4.17 -14.02
C ASP A 103 -17.93 4.32 -14.26
N GLN A 104 -18.76 3.70 -13.44
CA GLN A 104 -20.21 3.78 -13.52
C GLN A 104 -20.71 5.07 -12.85
N PRO A 105 -21.87 5.64 -13.32
CA PRO A 105 -22.44 6.83 -12.72
C PRO A 105 -22.87 6.63 -11.26
N ASP A 106 -23.06 5.39 -10.82
CA ASP A 106 -23.48 5.04 -9.46
C ASP A 106 -22.23 4.74 -8.60
N THR A 107 -21.59 5.80 -8.16
CA THR A 107 -20.53 5.72 -7.16
C THR A 107 -21.14 5.35 -5.81
N GLU A 108 -20.67 4.27 -5.20
CA GLU A 108 -21.15 3.86 -3.89
C GLU A 108 -20.52 4.70 -2.78
N VAL A 109 -21.38 5.24 -1.92
CA VAL A 109 -20.98 5.92 -0.69
C VAL A 109 -21.57 5.18 0.50
N ARG A 110 -20.71 4.80 1.41
CA ARG A 110 -21.15 4.18 2.66
C ARG A 110 -20.43 4.78 3.87
N VAL A 111 -21.12 4.86 4.97
CA VAL A 111 -20.55 5.27 6.26
C VAL A 111 -19.93 4.05 6.92
N ILE A 112 -18.68 4.17 7.34
CA ILE A 112 -17.94 3.16 8.09
C ILE A 112 -17.94 3.55 9.57
N GLY A 113 -18.32 2.61 10.44
CA GLY A 113 -18.40 2.81 11.89
C GLY A 113 -17.51 1.84 12.68
N ALA A 114 -16.67 1.04 12.05
CA ALA A 114 -15.86 0.03 12.72
C ALA A 114 -14.73 0.60 13.62
N ILE A 115 -14.32 1.87 13.39
CA ILE A 115 -13.41 2.59 14.29
C ILE A 115 -14.26 3.23 15.38
N SER A 116 -14.01 2.89 16.65
CA SER A 116 -14.80 3.37 17.79
C SER A 116 -14.02 4.27 18.75
N GLY A 117 -12.81 4.66 18.37
CA GLY A 117 -11.93 5.53 19.12
C GLY A 117 -10.55 5.62 18.50
N MET A 118 -9.79 6.63 18.91
CA MET A 118 -8.39 6.80 18.49
C MET A 118 -7.60 7.47 19.62
N LEU A 119 -6.39 6.98 19.86
CA LEU A 119 -5.44 7.51 20.84
C LEU A 119 -4.23 8.10 20.13
N LEU A 120 -3.69 9.18 20.65
CA LEU A 120 -2.48 9.81 20.15
C LEU A 120 -1.34 9.67 21.18
N ALA A 121 -0.20 9.15 20.76
CA ALA A 121 0.96 8.98 21.63
C ALA A 121 1.52 10.32 22.13
N GLU A 122 1.30 11.41 21.40
CA GLU A 122 1.70 12.76 21.83
C GLU A 122 0.92 13.27 23.05
N ASP A 123 -0.31 12.78 23.30
CA ASP A 123 -1.08 13.10 24.50
C ASP A 123 -0.61 12.33 25.73
N GLY A 124 0.37 11.45 25.56
CA GLY A 124 0.98 10.62 26.59
C GLY A 124 0.99 9.14 26.21
N ALA A 125 2.12 8.47 26.39
CA ALA A 125 2.29 7.06 26.03
C ALA A 125 1.39 6.13 26.87
N GLU A 126 1.05 6.51 28.10
CA GLU A 126 0.38 5.62 29.05
C GLU A 126 -1.01 5.18 28.59
N ALA A 127 -1.84 6.08 28.05
CA ALA A 127 -3.16 5.73 27.59
C ALA A 127 -3.15 4.65 26.48
N LEU A 128 -2.19 4.72 25.54
CA LEU A 128 -2.02 3.70 24.50
C LEU A 128 -1.46 2.40 25.09
N LEU A 129 -0.52 2.47 26.03
CA LEU A 129 0.03 1.30 26.71
C LEU A 129 -1.02 0.55 27.54
N GLU A 130 -1.87 1.27 28.27
CA GLU A 130 -3.02 0.69 28.97
C GLU A 130 -3.97 0.00 28.01
N LYS A 131 -4.33 0.67 26.89
CA LYS A 131 -5.19 0.09 25.86
C LYS A 131 -4.60 -1.18 25.28
N LEU A 132 -3.33 -1.18 24.89
CA LEU A 132 -2.64 -2.37 24.37
C LEU A 132 -2.54 -3.51 25.38
N ALA A 133 -2.50 -3.20 26.69
CA ALA A 133 -2.44 -4.18 27.76
C ALA A 133 -3.82 -4.80 28.11
N GLU A 134 -4.94 -4.19 27.67
CA GLU A 134 -6.30 -4.71 27.93
C GLU A 134 -6.47 -6.14 27.40
N PRO A 135 -7.05 -7.08 28.18
CA PRO A 135 -7.31 -8.45 27.71
C PRO A 135 -8.22 -8.53 26.48
N ALA A 136 -9.09 -7.53 26.28
CA ALA A 136 -10.00 -7.46 25.15
C ALA A 136 -9.27 -7.25 23.82
N ILE A 137 -8.08 -6.64 23.82
CA ILE A 137 -7.29 -6.41 22.61
C ILE A 137 -6.57 -7.71 22.23
N ARG A 138 -6.96 -8.27 21.09
CA ARG A 138 -6.49 -9.58 20.59
C ARG A 138 -5.62 -9.47 19.33
N ILE A 139 -5.72 -8.33 18.61
CA ILE A 139 -4.93 -8.04 17.43
C ILE A 139 -4.39 -6.62 17.54
N VAL A 140 -3.11 -6.44 17.22
CA VAL A 140 -2.51 -5.14 16.92
C VAL A 140 -2.10 -5.14 15.46
N SER A 141 -2.79 -4.36 14.63
CA SER A 141 -2.51 -4.25 13.20
C SER A 141 -1.72 -2.98 12.87
N LEU A 142 -0.92 -3.06 11.81
CA LEU A 142 0.05 -2.03 11.44
C LEU A 142 -0.13 -1.60 9.99
N THR A 143 -0.14 -0.28 9.73
CA THR A 143 0.15 0.33 8.45
C THR A 143 1.09 1.52 8.69
N ILE A 144 2.38 1.21 8.83
CA ILE A 144 3.43 2.12 9.31
C ILE A 144 4.46 2.47 8.25
N THR A 145 4.23 1.99 7.02
CA THR A 145 5.13 2.07 5.88
C THR A 145 6.48 1.37 6.10
N GLU A 146 7.27 1.19 5.04
CA GLU A 146 8.53 0.45 5.06
C GLU A 146 9.50 0.99 6.11
N GLY A 147 9.64 2.31 6.20
CA GLY A 147 10.54 2.97 7.16
C GLY A 147 10.18 2.72 8.62
N GLY A 148 8.90 2.44 8.92
CA GLY A 148 8.41 2.19 10.28
C GLY A 148 8.93 0.89 10.90
N TYR A 149 9.39 -0.06 10.08
CA TYR A 149 9.95 -1.33 10.56
C TYR A 149 11.39 -1.23 11.02
N CYS A 150 12.07 -0.13 10.75
CA CYS A 150 13.47 0.08 11.14
C CYS A 150 14.38 -1.07 10.67
N ILE A 151 14.12 -1.60 9.48
CA ILE A 151 14.95 -2.62 8.80
C ILE A 151 15.64 -1.94 7.62
N ASP A 152 16.92 -2.21 7.43
CA ASP A 152 17.66 -1.77 6.25
C ASP A 152 17.25 -2.61 5.03
N ASP A 153 16.80 -1.97 3.96
CA ASP A 153 16.29 -2.64 2.75
C ASP A 153 17.37 -3.47 2.02
N GLY A 154 18.65 -3.12 2.17
CA GLY A 154 19.76 -3.78 1.47
C GLY A 154 20.31 -4.99 2.24
N SER A 155 20.59 -4.81 3.54
CA SER A 155 21.13 -5.87 4.40
C SER A 155 20.07 -6.69 5.12
N GLY A 156 18.85 -6.17 5.22
CA GLY A 156 17.79 -6.74 6.03
C GLY A 156 18.05 -6.64 7.53
N GLU A 157 19.05 -5.89 7.98
CA GLU A 157 19.40 -5.76 9.40
C GLU A 157 18.51 -4.73 10.11
N PHE A 158 18.28 -4.97 11.42
CA PHE A 158 17.55 -4.02 12.24
C PHE A 158 18.41 -2.81 12.60
N LEU A 159 17.91 -1.60 12.31
CA LEU A 159 18.60 -0.32 12.47
C LEU A 159 18.51 0.18 13.93
N ALA A 160 19.26 -0.42 14.83
CA ALA A 160 19.23 -0.11 16.27
C ALA A 160 19.71 1.31 16.58
N GLU A 161 20.51 1.92 15.70
CA GLU A 161 21.11 3.25 15.90
C GLU A 161 20.20 4.41 15.51
N LEU A 162 19.01 4.12 14.94
CA LEU A 162 18.03 5.17 14.65
C LEU A 162 17.67 5.93 15.95
N PRO A 163 17.58 7.27 15.90
CA PRO A 163 17.31 8.08 17.09
C PRO A 163 16.06 7.65 17.86
N LEU A 164 15.00 7.26 17.14
CA LEU A 164 13.75 6.77 17.72
C LEU A 164 13.94 5.44 18.46
N VAL A 165 14.67 4.50 17.86
CA VAL A 165 14.96 3.19 18.46
C VAL A 165 15.82 3.34 19.72
N ARG A 166 16.88 4.16 19.65
CA ARG A 166 17.74 4.47 20.81
C ARG A 166 16.98 5.13 21.94
N HIS A 167 16.07 6.06 21.61
CA HIS A 167 15.21 6.68 22.61
C HIS A 167 14.40 5.62 23.37
N ASP A 168 13.72 4.74 22.65
CA ASP A 168 12.81 3.76 23.24
C ASP A 168 13.55 2.67 24.02
N LEU A 169 14.74 2.26 23.58
CA LEU A 169 15.59 1.34 24.34
C LEU A 169 16.05 1.96 25.67
N ALA A 170 16.31 3.28 25.70
CA ALA A 170 16.71 4.00 26.91
C ALA A 170 15.49 4.35 27.80
N ASN A 171 14.30 4.47 27.24
CA ASN A 171 13.07 4.90 27.92
C ASN A 171 11.90 3.92 27.66
N PRO A 172 12.00 2.64 28.02
CA PRO A 172 11.05 1.62 27.61
C PRO A 172 9.63 1.82 28.15
N ARG A 173 9.46 2.59 29.25
CA ARG A 173 8.14 2.89 29.82
C ARG A 173 7.44 4.09 29.18
N THR A 174 8.14 4.87 28.40
CA THR A 174 7.63 6.04 27.69
C THR A 174 8.05 6.00 26.21
N PRO A 175 7.67 4.92 25.50
CA PRO A 175 8.07 4.74 24.10
C PRO A 175 7.42 5.80 23.19
N ARG A 176 8.04 5.99 22.03
CA ARG A 176 7.58 6.86 20.95
C ARG A 176 7.38 6.10 19.64
N GLY A 177 8.11 5.02 19.44
CA GLY A 177 8.06 4.18 18.25
C GLY A 177 7.22 2.93 18.44
N VAL A 178 6.80 2.35 17.32
CA VAL A 178 5.90 1.19 17.27
C VAL A 178 6.44 0.04 18.12
N PHE A 179 7.71 -0.35 17.93
CA PHE A 179 8.29 -1.52 18.61
C PHE A 179 8.51 -1.29 20.10
N GLY A 180 8.74 -0.05 20.52
CA GLY A 180 8.75 0.32 21.93
C GLY A 180 7.38 0.11 22.58
N PHE A 181 6.30 0.60 21.95
CA PHE A 181 4.91 0.38 22.41
C PHE A 181 4.56 -1.11 22.47
N LEU A 182 4.87 -1.87 21.41
CA LEU A 182 4.57 -3.30 21.37
C LEU A 182 5.33 -4.07 22.44
N CYS A 183 6.63 -3.81 22.62
CA CYS A 183 7.43 -4.48 23.64
C CYS A 183 6.94 -4.19 25.06
N GLU A 184 6.68 -2.92 25.40
CA GLU A 184 6.22 -2.57 26.74
C GLU A 184 4.82 -3.13 27.02
N ALA A 185 3.91 -3.08 26.05
CA ALA A 185 2.58 -3.67 26.21
C ALA A 185 2.65 -5.21 26.39
N LEU A 186 3.49 -5.91 25.62
CA LEU A 186 3.69 -7.35 25.73
C LEU A 186 4.38 -7.72 27.06
N ARG A 187 5.30 -6.89 27.53
CA ARG A 187 5.90 -7.05 28.87
C ARG A 187 4.82 -6.97 29.96
N ARG A 188 3.95 -5.94 29.91
CA ARG A 188 2.84 -5.79 30.87
C ARG A 188 1.90 -6.99 30.85
N ARG A 189 1.55 -7.50 29.65
CA ARG A 189 0.72 -8.70 29.51
C ARG A 189 1.37 -9.94 30.09
N ARG A 190 2.64 -10.17 29.76
CA ARG A 190 3.41 -11.29 30.34
C ARG A 190 3.39 -11.23 31.87
N ASP A 191 3.71 -10.07 32.44
CA ASP A 191 3.86 -9.86 33.86
C ASP A 191 2.53 -10.00 34.64
N THR A 192 1.39 -9.74 33.94
CA THR A 192 0.03 -9.86 34.51
C THR A 192 -0.71 -11.13 34.10
N GLY A 193 -0.08 -11.99 33.29
CA GLY A 193 -0.69 -13.26 32.84
C GLY A 193 -1.77 -13.09 31.76
N VAL A 194 -1.85 -11.90 31.11
CA VAL A 194 -2.75 -11.67 29.98
C VAL A 194 -2.16 -12.29 28.71
N PRO A 195 -2.95 -13.07 27.91
CA PRO A 195 -2.45 -13.65 26.67
C PRO A 195 -1.89 -12.61 25.69
N ALA A 196 -0.90 -13.00 24.88
CA ALA A 196 -0.36 -12.16 23.84
C ALA A 196 -1.42 -11.83 22.78
N PHE A 197 -1.35 -10.62 22.21
CA PHE A 197 -2.08 -10.29 20.99
C PHE A 197 -1.31 -10.74 19.74
N THR A 198 -2.00 -10.86 18.62
CA THR A 198 -1.38 -11.04 17.28
C THR A 198 -0.84 -9.70 16.81
N VAL A 199 0.36 -9.66 16.23
CA VAL A 199 0.90 -8.50 15.51
C VAL A 199 0.72 -8.74 14.01
N MET A 200 -0.14 -7.96 13.37
CA MET A 200 -0.57 -8.16 11.99
C MET A 200 -0.19 -6.96 11.13
N SER A 201 0.85 -7.10 10.32
CA SER A 201 1.19 -6.09 9.33
C SER A 201 0.20 -6.11 8.16
N CYS A 202 -0.25 -4.93 7.73
CA CYS A 202 -1.03 -4.71 6.52
C CYS A 202 -0.31 -3.74 5.58
N ASP A 203 1.01 -3.63 5.70
CA ASP A 203 1.85 -2.84 4.80
C ASP A 203 2.17 -3.62 3.51
N ASN A 204 2.45 -2.89 2.45
CA ASN A 204 2.78 -3.43 1.14
C ASN A 204 4.26 -3.87 1.07
N LEU A 205 4.62 -4.86 1.90
CA LEU A 205 5.95 -5.46 1.99
C LEU A 205 5.84 -6.96 1.75
N PRO A 206 6.77 -7.58 1.00
CA PRO A 206 6.85 -9.04 0.95
C PRO A 206 7.08 -9.62 2.35
N HIS A 207 6.35 -10.68 2.69
CA HIS A 207 6.44 -11.34 4.00
C HIS A 207 6.34 -10.36 5.19
N ASN A 208 5.39 -9.45 5.11
CA ASN A 208 5.23 -8.33 6.05
C ASN A 208 5.11 -8.75 7.52
N GLY A 209 4.50 -9.91 7.80
CA GLY A 209 4.45 -10.51 9.13
C GLY A 209 5.83 -10.93 9.64
N GLU A 210 6.65 -11.53 8.77
CA GLU A 210 8.04 -11.92 9.12
C GLU A 210 8.91 -10.69 9.34
N VAL A 211 8.74 -9.63 8.56
CA VAL A 211 9.42 -8.34 8.75
C VAL A 211 9.05 -7.76 10.10
N ALA A 212 7.76 -7.73 10.46
CA ALA A 212 7.29 -7.26 11.76
C ALA A 212 7.87 -8.11 12.92
N ARG A 213 7.89 -9.45 12.74
CA ARG A 213 8.48 -10.37 13.71
C ARG A 213 9.98 -10.10 13.91
N LYS A 214 10.73 -9.99 12.83
CA LYS A 214 12.18 -9.70 12.87
C LYS A 214 12.45 -8.39 13.61
N ALA A 215 11.76 -7.34 13.27
CA ALA A 215 11.92 -6.03 13.89
C ALA A 215 11.58 -6.06 15.39
N LEU A 216 10.44 -6.65 15.77
CA LEU A 216 10.02 -6.70 17.17
C LEU A 216 10.97 -7.56 18.01
N LEU A 217 11.40 -8.71 17.51
CA LEU A 217 12.34 -9.57 18.23
C LEU A 217 13.72 -8.91 18.36
N ALA A 218 14.21 -8.25 17.31
CA ALA A 218 15.48 -7.55 17.35
C ALA A 218 15.48 -6.38 18.36
N PHE A 219 14.37 -5.68 18.48
CA PHE A 219 14.17 -4.64 19.51
C PHE A 219 14.09 -5.27 20.92
N ALA A 220 13.25 -6.30 21.09
CA ALA A 220 13.04 -6.96 22.36
C ALA A 220 14.30 -7.61 22.91
N GLU A 221 15.14 -8.24 22.08
CA GLU A 221 16.39 -8.86 22.47
C GLU A 221 17.37 -7.86 23.10
N ARG A 222 17.38 -6.62 22.57
CA ARG A 222 18.22 -5.53 23.09
C ARG A 222 17.69 -4.98 24.43
N LEU A 223 16.40 -5.11 24.67
CA LEU A 223 15.74 -4.60 25.88
C LEU A 223 15.71 -5.64 26.99
N ASP A 224 15.21 -6.85 26.72
CA ASP A 224 15.03 -7.98 27.62
C ASP A 224 15.01 -9.30 26.82
N PRO A 225 16.13 -10.06 26.78
CA PRO A 225 16.19 -11.36 26.10
C PRO A 225 15.13 -12.37 26.59
N GLY A 226 14.67 -12.26 27.83
CA GLY A 226 13.58 -13.09 28.38
C GLY A 226 12.23 -12.73 27.73
N LEU A 227 11.97 -11.45 27.53
CA LEU A 227 10.79 -10.98 26.82
C LEU A 227 10.84 -11.38 25.34
N ALA A 228 12.01 -11.28 24.70
CA ALA A 228 12.16 -11.70 23.30
C ALA A 228 11.80 -13.19 23.10
N ARG A 229 12.27 -14.08 23.98
CA ARG A 229 11.91 -15.50 23.96
C ARG A 229 10.41 -15.72 24.18
N TRP A 230 9.80 -14.99 25.11
CA TRP A 230 8.37 -15.07 25.35
C TRP A 230 7.56 -14.61 24.14
N ILE A 231 7.94 -13.46 23.50
CA ILE A 231 7.33 -12.97 22.26
C ILE A 231 7.45 -14.00 21.15
N ALA A 232 8.64 -14.56 20.93
CA ALA A 232 8.89 -15.56 19.89
C ALA A 232 7.98 -16.80 20.00
N THR A 233 7.53 -17.13 21.23
CA THR A 233 6.72 -18.30 21.52
C THR A 233 5.21 -18.02 21.53
N HIS A 234 4.79 -16.81 21.93
CA HIS A 234 3.38 -16.52 22.22
C HIS A 234 2.73 -15.54 21.23
N VAL A 235 3.50 -14.75 20.48
CA VAL A 235 2.98 -13.78 19.52
C VAL A 235 2.96 -14.38 18.14
N SER A 236 1.81 -14.35 17.49
CA SER A 236 1.67 -14.69 16.06
C SER A 236 1.90 -13.47 15.17
N PHE A 237 2.50 -13.71 14.03
CA PHE A 237 2.81 -12.71 12.99
C PHE A 237 2.34 -13.24 11.63
N PRO A 238 1.04 -13.20 11.34
CA PRO A 238 0.55 -13.64 10.02
C PRO A 238 1.06 -12.72 8.92
N ASN A 239 1.51 -13.29 7.81
CA ASN A 239 1.73 -12.54 6.59
C ASN A 239 0.39 -12.20 5.94
N ALA A 240 0.32 -11.06 5.26
CA ALA A 240 -0.88 -10.58 4.60
C ALA A 240 -0.56 -9.98 3.24
N MET A 241 -1.26 -10.40 2.19
CA MET A 241 -1.31 -9.67 0.93
C MET A 241 -2.54 -8.79 0.91
N VAL A 242 -2.32 -7.48 0.76
CA VAL A 242 -3.35 -6.45 0.76
C VAL A 242 -3.34 -5.71 -0.58
N ASP A 243 -4.52 -5.43 -1.13
CA ASP A 243 -4.65 -4.71 -2.40
C ASP A 243 -5.94 -3.88 -2.45
N ARG A 244 -5.79 -2.59 -2.58
CA ARG A 244 -6.81 -1.59 -2.93
C ARG A 244 -6.14 -0.28 -3.30
N ILE A 245 -6.44 0.29 -4.46
CA ILE A 245 -5.97 1.63 -4.81
C ILE A 245 -6.76 2.65 -4.00
N THR A 246 -6.04 3.41 -3.17
CA THR A 246 -6.61 4.41 -2.27
C THR A 246 -5.83 5.72 -2.45
N PRO A 247 -6.25 6.59 -3.38
CA PRO A 247 -5.59 7.87 -3.60
C PRO A 247 -5.83 8.84 -2.42
N MET A 248 -5.03 9.88 -2.36
CA MET A 248 -5.25 10.95 -1.36
C MET A 248 -6.59 11.65 -1.61
N THR A 249 -7.37 11.80 -0.55
CA THR A 249 -8.63 12.55 -0.62
C THR A 249 -8.36 14.03 -0.83
N SER A 250 -8.86 14.56 -1.94
CA SER A 250 -8.71 15.97 -2.29
C SER A 250 -9.88 16.84 -1.77
N PRO A 251 -9.70 18.17 -1.69
CA PRO A 251 -10.82 19.08 -1.43
C PRO A 251 -11.96 18.96 -2.46
N ALA A 252 -11.65 18.56 -3.69
CA ALA A 252 -12.66 18.32 -4.72
C ALA A 252 -13.55 17.13 -4.37
N HIS A 253 -12.99 16.03 -3.86
CA HIS A 253 -13.75 14.87 -3.42
C HIS A 253 -14.71 15.21 -2.26
N ARG A 254 -14.27 16.04 -1.29
CA ARG A 254 -15.14 16.49 -0.18
C ARG A 254 -16.31 17.34 -0.70
N ARG A 255 -16.06 18.28 -1.61
CA ARG A 255 -17.13 19.08 -2.24
C ARG A 255 -18.10 18.22 -3.03
N GLN A 256 -17.60 17.26 -3.78
CA GLN A 256 -18.41 16.35 -4.56
C GLN A 256 -19.31 15.48 -3.66
N LEU A 257 -18.77 14.97 -2.55
CA LEU A 257 -19.53 14.23 -1.55
C LEU A 257 -20.67 15.08 -0.97
N ALA A 258 -20.35 16.32 -0.55
CA ALA A 258 -21.34 17.24 -0.01
C ALA A 258 -22.45 17.60 -1.03
N GLN A 259 -22.08 17.86 -2.27
CA GLN A 259 -23.02 18.27 -3.33
C GLN A 259 -23.92 17.14 -3.84
N ARG A 260 -23.40 15.90 -3.90
CA ARG A 260 -24.14 14.76 -4.49
C ARG A 260 -24.89 13.93 -3.48
N HIS A 261 -24.37 13.86 -2.26
CA HIS A 261 -24.87 12.96 -1.23
C HIS A 261 -25.37 13.68 0.03
N ASP A 262 -25.31 15.02 0.04
CA ASP A 262 -25.71 15.86 1.17
C ASP A 262 -24.98 15.54 2.47
N VAL A 263 -23.75 15.02 2.39
CA VAL A 263 -22.92 14.63 3.54
C VAL A 263 -21.69 15.52 3.66
N GLU A 264 -21.58 16.21 4.80
CA GLU A 264 -20.35 16.92 5.20
C GLU A 264 -19.50 15.99 6.06
N ASP A 265 -18.45 15.43 5.46
CA ASP A 265 -17.44 14.61 6.11
C ASP A 265 -16.09 15.34 6.06
N ALA A 266 -15.51 15.60 7.24
CA ALA A 266 -14.25 16.31 7.34
C ALA A 266 -13.03 15.46 6.90
N TRP A 267 -13.15 14.12 6.96
CA TRP A 267 -12.03 13.21 6.64
C TRP A 267 -12.47 11.95 5.88
N PRO A 268 -13.17 12.09 4.75
CA PRO A 268 -13.61 10.94 3.97
C PRO A 268 -12.42 10.17 3.39
N VAL A 269 -12.65 8.92 2.98
CA VAL A 269 -11.67 8.15 2.23
C VAL A 269 -12.21 7.78 0.86
N VAL A 270 -11.36 7.95 -0.15
CA VAL A 270 -11.65 7.63 -1.55
C VAL A 270 -10.86 6.39 -1.94
N CYS A 271 -11.48 5.47 -2.66
CA CYS A 271 -10.81 4.27 -3.15
C CYS A 271 -11.48 3.73 -4.42
N GLU A 272 -10.84 2.75 -5.04
CA GLU A 272 -11.44 1.95 -6.11
C GLU A 272 -12.46 0.94 -5.54
N PRO A 273 -13.38 0.41 -6.37
CA PRO A 273 -14.30 -0.65 -5.94
C PRO A 273 -13.59 -1.97 -5.62
N PHE A 274 -12.49 -2.29 -6.32
CA PHE A 274 -11.73 -3.51 -6.08
C PHE A 274 -11.09 -3.49 -4.69
N VAL A 275 -11.19 -4.63 -4.00
CA VAL A 275 -10.50 -4.87 -2.74
C VAL A 275 -10.10 -6.34 -2.65
N GLN A 276 -8.89 -6.63 -2.20
CA GLN A 276 -8.45 -8.00 -1.91
C GLN A 276 -7.62 -8.03 -0.64
N TRP A 277 -7.89 -9.04 0.18
CA TRP A 277 -7.11 -9.34 1.38
C TRP A 277 -6.91 -10.84 1.46
N VAL A 278 -5.65 -11.26 1.42
CA VAL A 278 -5.25 -12.65 1.67
C VAL A 278 -4.41 -12.67 2.94
N LEU A 279 -4.68 -13.56 3.85
CA LEU A 279 -4.13 -13.53 5.20
C LEU A 279 -3.84 -14.95 5.69
N GLU A 280 -2.68 -15.16 6.30
CA GLU A 280 -2.36 -16.43 6.96
C GLU A 280 -3.20 -16.62 8.21
N ASP A 281 -3.77 -17.82 8.37
CA ASP A 281 -4.67 -18.12 9.51
C ASP A 281 -3.88 -18.50 10.77
N ARG A 282 -3.05 -17.61 11.27
CA ARG A 282 -2.20 -17.77 12.46
C ARG A 282 -2.42 -16.63 13.44
N PHE A 283 -3.23 -16.86 14.48
CA PHE A 283 -3.59 -15.84 15.47
C PHE A 283 -3.36 -16.32 16.89
N SER A 284 -2.80 -15.45 17.76
CA SER A 284 -2.50 -15.76 19.18
C SER A 284 -3.76 -15.86 20.04
N ALA A 285 -4.80 -15.05 19.75
CA ALA A 285 -5.99 -14.91 20.59
C ALA A 285 -7.31 -14.87 19.78
N GLY A 286 -7.33 -15.59 18.65
CA GLY A 286 -8.47 -15.62 17.73
C GLY A 286 -8.55 -14.38 16.84
N ARG A 287 -9.56 -14.37 15.95
CA ARG A 287 -9.80 -13.33 14.94
C ARG A 287 -11.29 -13.22 14.58
N PRO A 288 -11.73 -12.13 13.97
CA PRO A 288 -13.06 -12.07 13.33
C PRO A 288 -13.18 -13.06 12.18
N ALA A 289 -14.42 -13.48 11.88
CA ALA A 289 -14.73 -14.35 10.76
C ALA A 289 -14.75 -13.58 9.43
N TRP A 290 -13.64 -12.89 9.09
CA TRP A 290 -13.53 -12.03 7.91
C TRP A 290 -13.72 -12.78 6.58
N GLU A 291 -13.55 -14.12 6.57
CA GLU A 291 -13.87 -14.95 5.39
C GLU A 291 -15.33 -14.81 4.94
N LYS A 292 -16.25 -14.47 5.85
CA LYS A 292 -17.66 -14.25 5.52
C LYS A 292 -17.92 -12.97 4.73
N VAL A 293 -16.95 -12.10 4.67
CA VAL A 293 -17.01 -10.82 3.93
C VAL A 293 -15.94 -10.70 2.86
N GLY A 294 -15.30 -11.84 2.48
CA GLY A 294 -14.44 -11.93 1.30
C GLY A 294 -12.94 -11.90 1.57
N VAL A 295 -12.48 -11.91 2.83
CA VAL A 295 -11.07 -12.12 3.15
C VAL A 295 -10.72 -13.58 2.87
N GLN A 296 -9.64 -13.81 2.14
CA GLN A 296 -9.15 -15.15 1.84
C GLN A 296 -8.11 -15.57 2.87
N PHE A 297 -8.33 -16.70 3.53
CA PHE A 297 -7.35 -17.29 4.43
C PHE A 297 -6.55 -18.37 3.72
N THR A 298 -5.25 -18.45 4.05
CA THR A 298 -4.30 -19.40 3.48
C THR A 298 -3.26 -19.81 4.51
N ASP A 299 -2.55 -20.89 4.26
CA ASP A 299 -1.37 -21.27 5.04
C ASP A 299 -0.10 -20.56 4.55
N ASP A 300 -0.11 -20.05 3.30
CA ASP A 300 1.02 -19.37 2.66
C ASP A 300 0.52 -18.28 1.72
N VAL A 301 0.90 -17.03 1.97
CA VAL A 301 0.54 -15.87 1.12
C VAL A 301 1.49 -15.66 -0.05
N THR A 302 2.64 -16.32 -0.08
CA THR A 302 3.71 -16.08 -1.06
C THR A 302 3.22 -16.10 -2.52
N PRO A 303 2.40 -17.08 -2.98
CA PRO A 303 1.92 -17.08 -4.36
C PRO A 303 1.08 -15.84 -4.71
N TYR A 304 0.32 -15.32 -3.75
CA TYR A 304 -0.52 -14.13 -3.94
C TYR A 304 0.31 -12.85 -3.94
N GLU A 305 1.33 -12.76 -3.09
CA GLU A 305 2.29 -11.65 -3.07
C GLU A 305 3.06 -11.59 -4.39
N GLU A 306 3.63 -12.71 -4.86
CA GLU A 306 4.35 -12.77 -6.13
C GLU A 306 3.47 -12.37 -7.31
N MET A 307 2.22 -12.85 -7.36
CA MET A 307 1.24 -12.48 -8.36
C MET A 307 0.99 -10.97 -8.35
N LYS A 308 0.65 -10.41 -7.20
CA LYS A 308 0.34 -8.99 -7.06
C LYS A 308 1.56 -8.11 -7.36
N ILE A 309 2.72 -8.46 -6.84
CA ILE A 309 3.97 -7.71 -7.07
C ILE A 309 4.33 -7.71 -8.56
N GLY A 310 4.33 -8.86 -9.20
CA GLY A 310 4.69 -8.98 -10.61
C GLY A 310 3.66 -8.38 -11.54
N LEU A 311 2.38 -8.77 -11.40
CA LEU A 311 1.33 -8.35 -12.31
C LEU A 311 0.83 -6.94 -12.05
N LEU A 312 0.54 -6.54 -10.81
CA LEU A 312 0.04 -5.19 -10.52
C LEU A 312 1.19 -4.19 -10.43
N ASN A 313 2.11 -4.36 -9.47
CA ASN A 313 3.14 -3.36 -9.23
C ASN A 313 4.16 -3.27 -10.38
N GLY A 314 4.57 -4.43 -10.93
CA GLY A 314 5.47 -4.47 -12.09
C GLY A 314 4.86 -3.84 -13.33
N SER A 315 3.60 -4.13 -13.64
CA SER A 315 2.89 -3.54 -14.79
C SER A 315 2.63 -2.04 -14.61
N HIS A 316 2.37 -1.60 -13.38
CA HIS A 316 2.26 -0.18 -13.07
C HIS A 316 3.55 0.57 -13.44
N LEU A 317 4.71 0.07 -13.02
CA LEU A 317 5.99 0.66 -13.40
C LEU A 317 6.26 0.55 -14.90
N ALA A 318 5.88 -0.56 -15.54
CA ALA A 318 6.05 -0.76 -16.97
C ALA A 318 5.30 0.28 -17.81
N LEU A 319 4.09 0.69 -17.37
CA LEU A 319 3.30 1.73 -18.03
C LEU A 319 3.82 3.13 -17.74
N THR A 320 4.20 3.38 -16.49
CA THR A 320 4.26 4.71 -15.92
C THR A 320 5.35 5.57 -16.55
N TYR A 321 6.58 5.06 -16.64
CA TYR A 321 7.69 5.84 -17.23
C TYR A 321 7.48 6.09 -18.71
N LEU A 322 7.02 5.10 -19.47
CA LEU A 322 6.71 5.24 -20.89
C LEU A 322 5.57 6.25 -21.12
N GLY A 323 4.51 6.15 -20.32
CA GLY A 323 3.38 7.06 -20.39
C GLY A 323 3.75 8.49 -20.02
N PHE A 324 4.55 8.65 -18.96
CA PHE A 324 5.01 9.98 -18.52
C PHE A 324 5.87 10.67 -19.59
N LEU A 325 6.83 9.93 -20.16
CA LEU A 325 7.67 10.42 -21.25
C LEU A 325 6.87 10.86 -22.48
N ARG A 326 5.74 10.20 -22.76
CA ARG A 326 4.79 10.59 -23.84
C ARG A 326 3.90 11.79 -23.51
N GLY A 327 4.03 12.38 -22.33
CA GLY A 327 3.27 13.55 -21.91
C GLY A 327 1.95 13.23 -21.21
N TYR A 328 1.60 11.96 -20.96
CA TYR A 328 0.45 11.61 -20.12
C TYR A 328 0.73 11.98 -18.67
N ARG A 329 -0.31 12.24 -17.90
CA ARG A 329 -0.20 12.62 -16.48
C ARG A 329 -1.00 11.71 -15.56
N PHE A 330 -1.91 10.93 -16.12
CA PHE A 330 -2.71 9.96 -15.36
C PHE A 330 -2.57 8.53 -15.91
N VAL A 331 -2.67 7.54 -15.02
CA VAL A 331 -2.56 6.12 -15.40
C VAL A 331 -3.62 5.73 -16.42
N HIS A 332 -4.87 6.18 -16.27
CA HIS A 332 -5.94 5.86 -17.21
C HIS A 332 -5.71 6.39 -18.64
N GLU A 333 -4.97 7.47 -18.78
CA GLU A 333 -4.61 8.01 -20.11
C GLU A 333 -3.69 7.05 -20.86
N THR A 334 -2.76 6.40 -20.14
CA THR A 334 -1.84 5.41 -20.73
C THR A 334 -2.58 4.20 -21.28
N LEU A 335 -3.66 3.78 -20.61
CA LEU A 335 -4.52 2.66 -21.07
C LEU A 335 -5.44 3.06 -22.23
N GLY A 336 -5.66 4.35 -22.46
CA GLY A 336 -6.29 4.88 -23.67
C GLY A 336 -5.39 4.76 -24.91
N ASP A 337 -4.07 4.64 -24.73
CA ASP A 337 -3.11 4.45 -25.83
C ASP A 337 -3.03 2.96 -26.21
N PRO A 338 -3.37 2.59 -27.45
CA PRO A 338 -3.37 1.20 -27.88
C PRO A 338 -2.00 0.51 -27.82
N LEU A 339 -0.89 1.26 -28.03
CA LEU A 339 0.47 0.69 -27.94
C LEU A 339 0.83 0.35 -26.51
N LEU A 340 0.63 1.27 -25.58
CA LEU A 340 0.88 1.06 -24.15
C LEU A 340 -0.01 -0.06 -23.58
N ARG A 341 -1.28 -0.09 -23.97
CA ARG A 341 -2.21 -1.15 -23.54
C ARG A 341 -1.76 -2.52 -24.01
N ARG A 342 -1.33 -2.69 -25.28
CA ARG A 342 -0.77 -3.95 -25.78
C ARG A 342 0.55 -4.31 -25.12
N TYR A 343 1.40 -3.32 -24.89
CA TYR A 343 2.67 -3.56 -24.23
C TYR A 343 2.51 -4.08 -22.80
N VAL A 344 1.68 -3.43 -21.98
CA VAL A 344 1.47 -3.90 -20.60
C VAL A 344 0.82 -5.27 -20.56
N ARG A 345 -0.14 -5.55 -21.46
CA ARG A 345 -0.72 -6.89 -21.53
C ARG A 345 0.32 -7.94 -21.94
N ALA A 346 1.18 -7.64 -22.93
CA ALA A 346 2.28 -8.53 -23.31
C ALA A 346 3.30 -8.74 -22.19
N PHE A 347 3.60 -7.70 -21.40
CA PHE A 347 4.44 -7.81 -20.20
C PHE A 347 3.82 -8.78 -19.17
N MET A 348 2.54 -8.62 -18.87
CA MET A 348 1.83 -9.54 -17.98
C MET A 348 1.83 -10.99 -18.49
N ASP A 349 1.50 -11.19 -19.78
CA ASP A 349 1.29 -12.51 -20.37
C ASP A 349 2.59 -13.29 -20.64
N ARG A 350 3.65 -12.58 -21.02
CA ARG A 350 4.87 -13.22 -21.55
C ARG A 350 6.05 -13.14 -20.59
N ASP A 351 6.10 -12.13 -19.72
CA ASP A 351 7.23 -11.93 -18.82
C ASP A 351 6.92 -12.28 -17.38
N VAL A 352 5.69 -12.03 -16.90
CA VAL A 352 5.34 -12.26 -15.48
C VAL A 352 4.57 -13.57 -15.28
N ALA A 353 3.40 -13.73 -15.91
CA ALA A 353 2.52 -14.86 -15.65
C ALA A 353 3.19 -16.24 -15.81
N PRO A 354 4.07 -16.48 -16.82
CA PRO A 354 4.75 -17.76 -16.96
C PRO A 354 5.80 -18.09 -15.88
N LEU A 355 6.13 -17.13 -15.02
CA LEU A 355 7.07 -17.28 -13.92
C LEU A 355 6.38 -17.51 -12.57
N LEU A 356 5.06 -17.30 -12.53
CA LEU A 356 4.29 -17.46 -11.30
C LEU A 356 3.96 -18.93 -11.03
N ALA A 357 4.04 -19.31 -9.76
CA ALA A 357 3.44 -20.57 -9.31
C ALA A 357 1.90 -20.48 -9.43
N PRO A 358 1.19 -21.62 -9.49
CA PRO A 358 -0.27 -21.62 -9.40
C PRO A 358 -0.75 -20.88 -8.12
N VAL A 359 -1.66 -19.93 -8.28
CA VAL A 359 -2.22 -19.16 -7.16
C VAL A 359 -3.57 -19.78 -6.77
N PRO A 360 -3.71 -20.38 -5.59
CA PRO A 360 -4.94 -21.08 -5.21
C PRO A 360 -6.18 -20.18 -5.27
N GLY A 361 -7.22 -20.66 -5.97
CA GLY A 361 -8.49 -19.93 -6.07
C GLY A 361 -8.49 -18.69 -6.97
N ILE A 362 -7.39 -18.38 -7.67
CA ILE A 362 -7.29 -17.24 -8.57
C ILE A 362 -7.21 -17.71 -10.03
N ASP A 363 -8.09 -17.15 -10.86
CA ASP A 363 -7.97 -17.19 -12.32
C ASP A 363 -7.07 -16.04 -12.78
N LEU A 364 -5.85 -16.36 -13.22
CA LEU A 364 -4.85 -15.35 -13.62
C LEU A 364 -5.28 -14.53 -14.84
N GLU A 365 -6.07 -15.10 -15.77
CA GLU A 365 -6.56 -14.33 -16.92
C GLU A 365 -7.54 -13.26 -16.47
N ARG A 366 -8.51 -13.63 -15.64
CA ARG A 366 -9.46 -12.68 -15.05
C ARG A 366 -8.75 -11.63 -14.18
N TYR A 367 -7.73 -12.04 -13.44
CA TYR A 367 -6.96 -11.10 -12.63
C TYR A 367 -6.24 -10.06 -13.51
N LYS A 368 -5.57 -10.49 -14.60
CA LYS A 368 -4.94 -9.58 -15.57
C LYS A 368 -5.95 -8.65 -16.25
N ASP A 369 -7.11 -9.15 -16.62
CA ASP A 369 -8.19 -8.33 -17.20
C ASP A 369 -8.66 -7.28 -16.20
N SER A 370 -8.88 -7.66 -14.94
CA SER A 370 -9.25 -6.73 -13.88
C SER A 370 -8.19 -5.63 -13.64
N LEU A 371 -6.89 -5.96 -13.77
CA LEU A 371 -5.82 -4.96 -13.66
C LEU A 371 -5.89 -3.91 -14.79
N VAL A 372 -6.16 -4.35 -16.02
CA VAL A 372 -6.34 -3.43 -17.15
C VAL A 372 -7.54 -2.51 -16.93
N GLU A 373 -8.66 -3.04 -16.41
CA GLU A 373 -9.84 -2.25 -16.06
C GLU A 373 -9.55 -1.26 -14.93
N ARG A 374 -8.89 -1.70 -13.86
CA ARG A 374 -8.50 -0.85 -12.71
C ARG A 374 -7.59 0.30 -13.15
N PHE A 375 -6.60 0.02 -13.98
CA PHE A 375 -5.69 1.06 -14.52
C PHE A 375 -6.42 2.02 -15.47
N ALA A 376 -7.45 1.58 -16.17
CA ALA A 376 -8.26 2.41 -17.06
C ALA A 376 -9.29 3.27 -16.31
N ASN A 377 -9.50 3.07 -15.01
CA ASN A 377 -10.50 3.79 -14.23
C ASN A 377 -10.20 5.30 -14.14
N ARG A 378 -11.00 6.09 -14.84
CA ARG A 378 -10.86 7.56 -14.91
C ARG A 378 -11.25 8.25 -13.62
N ALA A 379 -12.14 7.66 -12.85
CA ALA A 379 -12.63 8.26 -11.61
C ALA A 379 -11.57 8.30 -10.52
N ILE A 380 -10.68 7.31 -10.48
CA ILE A 380 -9.53 7.27 -9.55
C ILE A 380 -8.50 8.35 -9.88
N ALA A 381 -8.32 8.69 -11.15
CA ALA A 381 -7.40 9.71 -11.62
C ALA A 381 -5.99 9.58 -10.98
N ASP A 382 -5.47 8.35 -10.93
CA ASP A 382 -4.15 8.08 -10.33
C ASP A 382 -3.04 8.75 -11.13
N GLN A 383 -2.24 9.56 -10.41
CA GLN A 383 -1.22 10.41 -11.05
C GLN A 383 0.03 9.61 -11.37
N LEU A 384 0.51 9.70 -12.61
CA LEU A 384 1.76 9.08 -13.04
C LEU A 384 2.96 9.58 -12.22
N GLU A 385 2.99 10.85 -11.83
CA GLU A 385 4.06 11.41 -10.99
C GLU A 385 4.20 10.65 -9.65
N ARG A 386 3.09 10.31 -9.00
CA ARG A 386 3.07 9.51 -7.78
C ARG A 386 3.64 8.10 -8.01
N VAL A 387 3.33 7.49 -9.15
CA VAL A 387 3.84 6.13 -9.47
C VAL A 387 5.31 6.19 -9.89
N CYS A 388 5.73 7.23 -10.61
CA CYS A 388 7.13 7.48 -11.01
C CYS A 388 8.05 7.76 -9.83
N SER A 389 7.52 8.26 -8.69
CA SER A 389 8.34 8.57 -7.51
C SER A 389 9.04 7.33 -6.96
N ASP A 390 10.17 7.53 -6.28
CA ASP A 390 10.92 6.49 -5.56
C ASP A 390 11.30 5.27 -6.43
N GLY A 391 11.59 5.49 -7.72
CA GLY A 391 11.94 4.43 -8.65
C GLY A 391 13.09 3.57 -8.15
N SER A 392 14.15 4.19 -7.62
CA SER A 392 15.31 3.49 -7.07
C SER A 392 14.98 2.53 -5.91
N SER A 393 13.90 2.79 -5.18
CA SER A 393 13.40 1.91 -4.10
C SER A 393 12.36 0.88 -4.60
N LYS A 394 11.67 1.17 -5.71
CA LYS A 394 10.62 0.31 -6.28
C LYS A 394 11.18 -0.77 -7.22
N PHE A 395 12.21 -0.45 -8.03
CA PHE A 395 12.79 -1.40 -8.97
C PHE A 395 13.27 -2.70 -8.30
N PRO A 396 14.02 -2.66 -7.18
CA PRO A 396 14.46 -3.88 -6.49
C PRO A 396 13.31 -4.80 -6.09
N LYS A 397 12.15 -4.23 -5.81
CA LYS A 397 10.97 -4.96 -5.30
C LYS A 397 10.06 -5.44 -6.42
N PHE A 398 9.88 -4.67 -7.50
CA PHE A 398 8.81 -4.89 -8.47
C PHE A 398 9.28 -5.31 -9.88
N ILE A 399 10.50 -4.97 -10.27
CA ILE A 399 11.03 -5.25 -11.63
C ILE A 399 12.17 -6.26 -11.58
N VAL A 400 13.13 -6.06 -10.68
CA VAL A 400 14.35 -6.89 -10.59
C VAL A 400 14.05 -8.37 -10.36
N PRO A 401 13.09 -8.78 -9.51
CA PRO A 401 12.76 -10.20 -9.34
C PRO A 401 12.30 -10.86 -10.64
N THR A 402 11.45 -10.18 -11.42
CA THR A 402 11.01 -10.67 -12.73
C THR A 402 12.17 -10.75 -13.71
N ALA A 403 13.03 -9.70 -13.79
CA ALA A 403 14.19 -9.68 -14.66
C ALA A 403 15.17 -10.84 -14.33
N ASN A 404 15.46 -11.06 -13.07
CA ASN A 404 16.35 -12.13 -12.62
C ASN A 404 15.80 -13.53 -12.99
N ARG A 405 14.50 -13.75 -12.82
CA ARG A 405 13.85 -15.02 -13.21
C ARG A 405 13.88 -15.22 -14.73
N LEU A 406 13.67 -14.17 -15.53
CA LEU A 406 13.77 -14.24 -16.98
C LEU A 406 15.20 -14.54 -17.44
N ILE A 407 16.21 -13.90 -16.85
CA ILE A 407 17.63 -14.16 -17.11
C ILE A 407 17.96 -15.62 -16.80
N ALA A 408 17.60 -16.10 -15.63
CA ALA A 408 17.86 -17.47 -15.20
C ALA A 408 17.19 -18.52 -16.10
N ALA A 409 16.00 -18.18 -16.63
CA ALA A 409 15.23 -19.06 -17.53
C ALA A 409 15.63 -18.91 -19.02
N GLY A 410 16.59 -18.06 -19.38
CA GLY A 410 16.99 -17.79 -20.76
C GLY A 410 15.86 -17.28 -21.66
N ARG A 411 14.92 -16.51 -21.09
CA ARG A 411 13.75 -15.99 -21.78
C ARG A 411 14.02 -14.60 -22.39
N PRO A 412 13.18 -14.14 -23.36
CA PRO A 412 13.29 -12.81 -23.92
C PRO A 412 13.28 -11.71 -22.85
N LEU A 413 14.16 -10.71 -22.98
CA LEU A 413 14.40 -9.67 -21.98
C LEU A 413 13.92 -8.28 -22.42
N GLU A 414 13.51 -8.13 -23.69
CA GLU A 414 13.24 -6.84 -24.31
C GLU A 414 12.20 -6.00 -23.54
N ARG A 415 11.09 -6.61 -23.10
CA ARG A 415 10.02 -5.86 -22.44
C ARG A 415 10.43 -5.40 -21.05
N VAL A 416 11.08 -6.25 -20.26
CA VAL A 416 11.56 -5.87 -18.93
C VAL A 416 12.74 -4.88 -19.00
N ALA A 417 13.61 -5.03 -19.98
CA ALA A 417 14.72 -4.08 -20.23
C ALA A 417 14.19 -2.71 -20.69
N LEU A 418 13.06 -2.68 -21.43
CA LEU A 418 12.41 -1.41 -21.82
C LEU A 418 11.90 -0.62 -20.61
N VAL A 419 11.39 -1.28 -19.57
CA VAL A 419 10.99 -0.60 -18.32
C VAL A 419 12.17 0.14 -17.71
N VAL A 420 13.32 -0.53 -17.64
CA VAL A 420 14.56 0.04 -17.07
C VAL A 420 15.10 1.17 -17.96
N ALA A 421 15.05 0.99 -19.28
CA ALA A 421 15.49 2.01 -20.24
C ALA A 421 14.59 3.27 -20.19
N ALA A 422 13.28 3.08 -20.03
CA ALA A 422 12.34 4.19 -19.86
C ALA A 422 12.59 4.96 -18.55
N TRP A 423 12.85 4.26 -17.44
CA TRP A 423 13.25 4.91 -16.19
C TRP A 423 14.57 5.69 -16.35
N ALA A 424 15.57 5.10 -16.99
CA ALA A 424 16.83 5.80 -17.25
C ALA A 424 16.63 7.08 -18.08
N LEU A 425 15.73 7.07 -19.06
CA LEU A 425 15.39 8.27 -19.84
C LEU A 425 14.60 9.28 -19.00
N TYR A 426 13.65 8.81 -18.18
CA TYR A 426 12.88 9.64 -17.23
C TYR A 426 13.80 10.41 -16.26
N LEU A 427 14.89 9.79 -15.79
CA LEU A 427 15.88 10.45 -14.95
C LEU A 427 16.55 11.68 -15.60
N GLY A 428 16.43 11.84 -16.91
CA GLY A 428 16.85 13.03 -17.64
C GLY A 428 16.03 14.28 -17.34
N GLY A 429 14.86 14.14 -16.72
CA GLY A 429 14.01 15.25 -16.26
C GLY A 429 13.33 16.05 -17.38
N VAL A 430 13.19 15.46 -18.58
CA VAL A 430 12.55 16.09 -19.74
C VAL A 430 11.75 15.04 -20.52
N ASP A 431 10.49 15.32 -20.83
CA ASP A 431 9.65 14.43 -21.63
C ASP A 431 9.83 14.63 -23.15
N GLU A 432 9.10 13.87 -23.98
CA GLU A 432 9.18 13.94 -25.44
C GLU A 432 8.69 15.28 -26.03
N HIS A 433 7.96 16.08 -25.25
CA HIS A 433 7.49 17.41 -25.62
C HIS A 433 8.44 18.51 -25.19
N GLY A 434 9.55 18.16 -24.52
CA GLY A 434 10.54 19.10 -24.01
C GLY A 434 10.16 19.73 -22.66
N GLU A 435 9.10 19.27 -22.02
CA GLU A 435 8.68 19.75 -20.71
C GLU A 435 9.57 19.19 -19.60
N ARG A 436 9.99 20.06 -18.68
CA ARG A 436 10.82 19.71 -17.54
C ARG A 436 9.97 19.32 -16.34
N TYR A 437 10.42 18.33 -15.58
CA TYR A 437 9.76 17.87 -14.38
C TYR A 437 10.76 17.52 -13.28
N PRO A 438 10.35 17.61 -11.99
CA PRO A 438 11.17 17.15 -10.89
C PRO A 438 11.22 15.61 -10.86
N ILE A 439 12.27 15.07 -10.25
CA ILE A 439 12.42 13.63 -10.03
C ILE A 439 12.39 13.37 -8.53
N PRO A 440 11.22 12.99 -7.98
CA PRO A 440 11.08 12.67 -6.57
C PRO A 440 11.60 11.26 -6.29
N ASP A 441 12.92 11.13 -6.14
CA ASP A 441 13.60 9.86 -5.88
C ASP A 441 14.74 10.11 -4.88
N PRO A 442 14.90 9.30 -3.82
CA PRO A 442 15.94 9.52 -2.81
C PRO A 442 17.37 9.43 -3.38
N ARG A 443 17.54 8.75 -4.53
CA ARG A 443 18.82 8.63 -5.24
C ARG A 443 18.86 9.43 -6.54
N ALA A 444 17.96 10.42 -6.71
CA ALA A 444 17.85 11.18 -7.95
C ALA A 444 19.20 11.76 -8.41
N ALA A 445 19.92 12.44 -7.50
CA ALA A 445 21.20 13.07 -7.86
C ALA A 445 22.26 12.06 -8.34
N GLU A 446 22.38 10.92 -7.67
CA GLU A 446 23.30 9.84 -8.07
C GLU A 446 22.92 9.26 -9.43
N CYS A 447 21.66 8.85 -9.58
CA CYS A 447 21.18 8.24 -10.83
C CYS A 447 21.22 9.22 -12.00
N GLN A 448 20.90 10.50 -11.79
CA GLN A 448 21.00 11.55 -12.81
C GLN A 448 22.45 11.76 -13.27
N ALA A 449 23.42 11.76 -12.35
CA ALA A 449 24.84 11.86 -12.70
C ALA A 449 25.29 10.69 -13.62
N LEU A 450 24.77 9.47 -13.35
CA LEU A 450 25.07 8.30 -14.16
C LEU A 450 24.48 8.39 -15.58
N VAL A 451 23.25 8.89 -15.72
CA VAL A 451 22.60 9.01 -17.04
C VAL A 451 23.08 10.21 -17.86
N ALA A 452 23.68 11.24 -17.22
CA ALA A 452 24.27 12.37 -17.91
C ALA A 452 25.49 11.96 -18.78
N GLU A 453 26.24 10.96 -18.35
CA GLU A 453 27.35 10.40 -19.09
C GLU A 453 26.88 9.29 -20.04
N ARG A 454 26.87 9.55 -21.34
CA ARG A 454 26.27 8.66 -22.35
C ARG A 454 27.04 7.38 -22.63
N HIS A 455 28.37 7.38 -22.50
CA HIS A 455 29.22 6.22 -22.85
C HIS A 455 29.20 5.19 -21.72
N GLY A 456 28.85 3.93 -22.05
CA GLY A 456 28.81 2.82 -21.09
C GLY A 456 27.71 2.99 -20.02
N LEU A 457 26.63 3.66 -20.37
CA LEU A 457 25.48 3.91 -19.47
C LEU A 457 24.95 2.61 -18.86
N GLY A 458 24.79 1.55 -19.67
CA GLY A 458 24.28 0.27 -19.21
C GLY A 458 25.11 -0.29 -18.06
N ARG A 459 26.43 -0.33 -18.19
CA ARG A 459 27.30 -0.85 -17.13
C ARG A 459 27.28 0.00 -15.85
N ARG A 460 27.16 1.32 -15.97
CA ARG A 460 27.19 2.20 -14.79
C ARG A 460 25.86 2.20 -14.06
N LEU A 461 24.76 2.45 -14.77
CA LEU A 461 23.44 2.51 -14.14
C LEU A 461 23.02 1.15 -13.59
N LEU A 462 23.13 0.10 -14.41
CA LEU A 462 22.80 -1.26 -13.98
C LEU A 462 23.77 -1.80 -12.92
N GLY A 463 24.98 -1.20 -12.78
CA GLY A 463 25.95 -1.48 -11.74
C GLY A 463 25.61 -0.90 -10.36
N VAL A 464 24.50 -0.14 -10.22
CA VAL A 464 24.01 0.31 -8.91
C VAL A 464 23.42 -0.89 -8.18
N GLU A 465 24.25 -1.60 -7.42
CA GLU A 465 23.93 -2.89 -6.83
C GLU A 465 22.69 -2.85 -5.92
N THR A 466 22.52 -1.77 -5.19
CA THR A 466 21.34 -1.56 -4.29
C THR A 466 20.03 -1.44 -5.06
N VAL A 467 20.06 -1.14 -6.38
CA VAL A 467 18.86 -1.04 -7.23
C VAL A 467 18.69 -2.30 -8.07
N PHE A 468 19.74 -2.78 -8.71
CA PHE A 468 19.65 -3.85 -9.72
C PHE A 468 20.20 -5.20 -9.27
N GLY A 469 20.88 -5.25 -8.12
CA GLY A 469 21.54 -6.47 -7.66
C GLY A 469 22.68 -6.91 -8.59
N PRO A 470 23.28 -8.08 -8.37
CA PRO A 470 24.41 -8.55 -9.13
C PRO A 470 24.06 -9.23 -10.47
N ALA A 471 22.85 -9.81 -10.60
CA ALA A 471 22.54 -10.65 -11.78
C ALA A 471 22.26 -9.83 -13.05
N ILE A 472 21.60 -8.70 -12.95
CA ILE A 472 21.27 -7.83 -14.09
C ILE A 472 22.54 -7.31 -14.77
N PRO A 473 23.50 -6.65 -14.07
CA PRO A 473 24.74 -6.18 -14.72
C PRO A 473 25.65 -7.31 -15.22
N ALA A 474 25.55 -8.52 -14.67
CA ALA A 474 26.28 -9.69 -15.13
C ALA A 474 25.69 -10.32 -16.42
N SER A 475 24.44 -10.02 -16.76
CA SER A 475 23.77 -10.52 -17.97
C SER A 475 24.10 -9.65 -19.18
N ALA A 476 25.01 -10.11 -20.05
CA ALA A 476 25.35 -9.41 -21.28
C ALA A 476 24.11 -9.16 -22.15
N ALA A 477 23.21 -10.14 -22.26
CA ALA A 477 21.97 -10.01 -23.02
C ALA A 477 21.04 -8.92 -22.48
N PHE A 478 20.95 -8.76 -21.14
CA PHE A 478 20.16 -7.70 -20.54
C PHE A 478 20.78 -6.31 -20.80
N VAL A 479 22.11 -6.20 -20.61
CA VAL A 479 22.83 -4.95 -20.85
C VAL A 479 22.69 -4.50 -22.32
N GLU A 480 22.86 -5.42 -23.28
CA GLU A 480 22.68 -5.13 -24.71
C GLU A 480 21.25 -4.72 -25.05
N ALA A 481 20.25 -5.41 -24.50
CA ALA A 481 18.84 -5.05 -24.70
C ALA A 481 18.54 -3.66 -24.11
N PHE A 482 19.03 -3.39 -22.92
CA PHE A 482 18.88 -2.07 -22.27
C PHE A 482 19.49 -0.95 -23.11
N GLU A 483 20.76 -1.07 -23.53
CA GLU A 483 21.46 -0.03 -24.29
C GLU A 483 20.79 0.22 -25.64
N ARG A 484 20.40 -0.83 -26.35
CA ARG A 484 19.68 -0.73 -27.63
C ARG A 484 18.32 -0.03 -27.45
N LEU A 485 17.55 -0.39 -26.40
CA LEU A 485 16.24 0.20 -26.16
C LEU A 485 16.33 1.64 -25.64
N TYR A 486 17.31 1.95 -24.80
CA TYR A 486 17.58 3.32 -24.38
C TYR A 486 17.93 4.23 -25.57
N ASP A 487 18.77 3.75 -26.48
CA ASP A 487 19.10 4.47 -27.71
C ASP A 487 17.88 4.61 -28.64
N SER A 488 17.04 3.57 -28.75
CA SER A 488 15.80 3.64 -29.53
C SER A 488 14.83 4.68 -28.96
N LEU A 489 14.57 4.67 -27.64
CA LEU A 489 13.73 5.66 -26.97
C LEU A 489 14.23 7.09 -27.26
N ARG A 490 15.52 7.31 -27.18
CA ARG A 490 16.09 8.65 -27.41
C ARG A 490 16.00 9.11 -28.86
N ARG A 491 16.16 8.21 -29.84
CA ARG A 491 16.21 8.57 -31.27
C ARG A 491 14.85 8.56 -31.92
N HIS A 492 14.01 7.64 -31.53
CA HIS A 492 12.75 7.34 -32.24
C HIS A 492 11.52 7.55 -31.35
N GLY A 493 11.71 7.83 -30.06
CA GLY A 493 10.64 8.03 -29.10
C GLY A 493 9.97 6.73 -28.65
N VAL A 494 9.04 6.89 -27.72
CA VAL A 494 8.33 5.79 -27.06
C VAL A 494 7.49 4.99 -28.06
N SER A 495 6.75 5.67 -28.94
CA SER A 495 5.83 5.00 -29.88
C SER A 495 6.53 4.01 -30.80
N GLU A 496 7.63 4.42 -31.42
CA GLU A 496 8.38 3.59 -32.36
C GLU A 496 9.10 2.44 -31.63
N THR A 497 9.66 2.74 -30.46
CA THR A 497 10.30 1.72 -29.63
C THR A 497 9.30 0.65 -29.16
N LEU A 498 8.08 1.06 -28.84
CA LEU A 498 7.01 0.10 -28.47
C LEU A 498 6.64 -0.81 -29.65
N ARG A 499 6.51 -0.26 -30.91
CA ARG A 499 6.24 -1.10 -32.08
C ARG A 499 7.35 -2.13 -32.30
N GLN A 500 8.61 -1.70 -32.21
CA GLN A 500 9.75 -2.64 -32.33
C GLN A 500 9.70 -3.77 -31.31
N VAL A 501 9.39 -3.46 -30.04
CA VAL A 501 9.32 -4.46 -28.97
C VAL A 501 8.09 -5.37 -29.12
N LEU A 502 7.00 -4.88 -29.71
CA LEU A 502 5.79 -5.63 -30.00
C LEU A 502 5.90 -6.47 -31.28
N GLY A 503 6.89 -6.17 -32.17
CA GLY A 503 7.07 -6.83 -33.44
C GLY A 503 6.14 -6.33 -34.53
N GLU A 504 5.82 -5.04 -34.53
CA GLU A 504 4.92 -4.34 -35.46
C GLU A 504 5.69 -3.43 -36.43
#